data_b611cf2860d7205d7e8d06d188131892
#
_entry.id   b611cf2860d7205d7e8d06d188131892
#
_cell.length_a   1.000
_cell.length_b   1.000
_cell.length_c   1.000
_cell.angle_alpha   90.00
_cell.angle_beta   90.00
_cell.angle_gamma   90.00
#
_symmetry.space_group_name_H-M   'P 1'
#
loop_
_entity.id
_entity.type
_entity.pdbx_description
1 polymer ?
#
loop_
_entity_poly.entity_id
_entity_poly.type
_entity_poly.pdbx_seq_one_letter_code
_entity_poly.pdbx_strand_id
1 'polypeptide(L)'
;AMMRDLGLQVPAMGEAGNDRVVEAHMEQAAAPSPELVLSQLPTPHELYAELSEHVVGQEAAKRALSVAVYNHYKRISLGEQAKEGDVELAKSNIMLLGPTGSGKTLLAQTLARTLQVPFAIADATTLTEAGYVGEDVENILLKLITAADFNIERAEIGIIYIDEIDKVAR
;
A
#
# COMPACT_ATOMS: atom_id res chain seq x y z
N ALA A 1 -15.94 -64.84 -25.31
CA ALA A 1 -15.28 -66.14 -25.00
C ALA A 1 -13.82 -66.06 -25.49
N MET A 2 -12.99 -65.17 -25.01
CA MET A 2 -11.54 -65.24 -25.30
C MET A 2 -10.82 -64.06 -24.61
N MET A 3 -10.85 -63.98 -23.31
CA MET A 3 -9.99 -63.14 -22.48
C MET A 3 -10.05 -63.53 -20.98
N ARG A 4 -9.78 -64.82 -20.72
CA ARG A 4 -9.73 -65.37 -19.36
C ARG A 4 -8.40 -65.98 -18.96
N ASP A 5 -7.36 -65.79 -19.79
CA ASP A 5 -6.07 -66.50 -19.57
C ASP A 5 -4.85 -65.55 -19.57
N LEU A 6 -5.02 -64.35 -19.04
CA LEU A 6 -3.88 -63.50 -18.75
C LEU A 6 -4.01 -62.93 -17.32
N GLY A 7 -3.72 -63.82 -16.34
CA GLY A 7 -3.69 -63.53 -14.90
C GLY A 7 -3.27 -62.14 -14.42
N LEU A 8 -3.95 -61.12 -14.89
CA LEU A 8 -3.81 -59.73 -14.39
C LEU A 8 -4.85 -59.53 -13.31
N GLN A 9 -4.43 -59.69 -12.09
CA GLN A 9 -5.15 -59.35 -10.88
C GLN A 9 -5.30 -57.82 -10.82
N VAL A 10 -6.52 -57.29 -11.06
CA VAL A 10 -6.87 -55.91 -10.85
C VAL A 10 -7.01 -55.73 -9.34
N PRO A 11 -6.23 -54.86 -8.67
CA PRO A 11 -6.45 -54.62 -7.27
C PRO A 11 -7.80 -53.90 -7.11
N ALA A 12 -8.62 -54.43 -6.19
CA ALA A 12 -9.87 -53.82 -5.77
C ALA A 12 -9.66 -52.38 -5.37
N MET A 13 -10.47 -51.46 -5.92
CA MET A 13 -10.59 -50.08 -5.41
C MET A 13 -11.14 -50.15 -3.99
N GLY A 14 -10.23 -50.05 -3.03
CA GLY A 14 -10.56 -49.83 -1.64
C GLY A 14 -11.06 -48.37 -1.48
N GLU A 15 -12.08 -48.24 -0.69
CA GLU A 15 -12.81 -47.07 -0.31
C GLU A 15 -11.93 -45.92 0.19
N ALA A 16 -12.36 -44.71 -0.19
CA ALA A 16 -12.29 -43.45 0.56
C ALA A 16 -11.15 -43.32 1.58
N GLY A 17 -9.96 -43.02 1.10
CA GLY A 17 -8.94 -42.33 1.88
C GLY A 17 -9.33 -40.86 1.93
N ASN A 18 -9.68 -40.42 3.12
CA ASN A 18 -9.96 -39.06 3.52
C ASN A 18 -8.72 -38.19 3.22
N ASP A 19 -8.63 -37.64 2.00
CA ASP A 19 -7.70 -36.58 1.68
C ASP A 19 -8.11 -35.34 2.49
N ARG A 20 -7.64 -35.31 3.72
CA ARG A 20 -7.48 -34.06 4.44
C ARG A 20 -6.46 -33.25 3.65
N VAL A 21 -6.98 -32.47 2.72
CA VAL A 21 -6.29 -31.28 2.23
C VAL A 21 -6.04 -30.46 3.49
N VAL A 22 -4.81 -30.54 3.98
CA VAL A 22 -4.32 -29.60 4.99
C VAL A 22 -4.22 -28.29 4.24
N GLU A 23 -5.33 -27.54 4.18
CA GLU A 23 -5.31 -26.11 3.92
C GLU A 23 -4.43 -25.52 5.02
N ALA A 24 -3.16 -25.37 4.69
CA ALA A 24 -2.31 -24.45 5.42
C ALA A 24 -2.96 -23.07 5.25
N HIS A 25 -3.88 -22.72 6.15
CA HIS A 25 -4.21 -21.36 6.41
C HIS A 25 -2.89 -20.70 6.83
N MET A 26 -2.18 -20.17 5.84
CA MET A 26 -1.29 -19.05 6.10
C MET A 26 -2.24 -17.98 6.67
N GLU A 27 -2.25 -17.88 7.98
CA GLU A 27 -2.83 -16.80 8.72
C GLU A 27 -2.11 -15.53 8.22
N GLN A 28 -2.63 -14.97 7.14
CA GLN A 28 -2.23 -13.63 6.71
C GLN A 28 -2.63 -12.75 7.87
N ALA A 29 -1.63 -12.29 8.62
CA ALA A 29 -1.86 -11.35 9.69
C ALA A 29 -2.74 -10.23 9.11
N ALA A 30 -3.95 -10.10 9.63
CA ALA A 30 -4.90 -9.12 9.15
C ALA A 30 -4.22 -7.76 9.19
N ALA A 31 -4.26 -7.03 8.08
CA ALA A 31 -3.63 -5.73 8.01
C ALA A 31 -4.21 -4.82 9.11
N PRO A 32 -3.39 -3.98 9.77
CA PRO A 32 -3.80 -3.23 10.94
C PRO A 32 -4.98 -2.30 10.64
N SER A 33 -5.85 -2.09 11.62
CA SER A 33 -6.93 -1.12 11.51
C SER A 33 -6.38 0.31 11.47
N PRO A 34 -7.10 1.28 10.88
CA PRO A 34 -6.69 2.69 10.88
C PRO A 34 -6.39 3.23 12.27
N GLU A 35 -7.21 2.89 13.25
CA GLU A 35 -7.03 3.30 14.65
C GLU A 35 -5.72 2.79 15.23
N LEU A 36 -5.34 1.54 14.92
CA LEU A 36 -4.09 0.96 15.37
C LEU A 36 -2.89 1.66 14.74
N VAL A 37 -2.94 1.92 13.42
CA VAL A 37 -1.90 2.67 12.70
C VAL A 37 -1.72 4.07 13.30
N LEU A 38 -2.81 4.77 13.54
CA LEU A 38 -2.77 6.13 14.08
C LEU A 38 -2.33 6.17 15.57
N SER A 39 -2.62 5.14 16.34
CA SER A 39 -2.20 5.06 17.75
C SER A 39 -0.72 4.69 17.92
N GLN A 40 -0.14 3.98 16.95
CA GLN A 40 1.26 3.54 16.95
C GLN A 40 2.13 4.31 15.95
N LEU A 41 1.75 5.56 15.65
CA LEU A 41 2.47 6.38 14.67
C LEU A 41 3.94 6.56 15.06
N PRO A 42 4.90 6.11 14.23
CA PRO A 42 6.32 6.28 14.49
C PRO A 42 6.70 7.76 14.54
N THR A 43 7.63 8.11 15.40
CA THR A 43 8.16 9.48 15.46
C THR A 43 8.91 9.86 14.16
N PRO A 44 9.11 11.15 13.87
CA PRO A 44 9.90 11.57 12.70
C PRO A 44 11.31 10.99 12.68
N HIS A 45 11.90 10.76 13.86
CA HIS A 45 13.24 10.19 13.96
C HIS A 45 13.25 8.70 13.59
N GLU A 46 12.25 7.95 14.03
CA GLU A 46 12.08 6.53 13.69
C GLU A 46 11.78 6.36 12.19
N LEU A 47 10.89 7.20 11.62
CA LEU A 47 10.63 7.21 10.18
C LEU A 47 11.90 7.51 9.38
N TYR A 48 12.70 8.47 9.82
CA TYR A 48 13.97 8.80 9.17
C TYR A 48 14.96 7.64 9.25
N ALA A 49 15.07 6.96 10.39
CA ALA A 49 15.94 5.82 10.58
C ALA A 49 15.55 4.68 9.61
N GLU A 50 14.28 4.33 9.58
CA GLU A 50 13.74 3.30 8.69
C GLU A 50 13.97 3.63 7.20
N LEU A 51 13.69 4.87 6.80
CA LEU A 51 14.00 5.33 5.44
C LEU A 51 15.49 5.20 5.11
N SER A 52 16.37 5.41 6.10
CA SER A 52 17.81 5.37 5.91
C SER A 52 18.37 3.96 5.77
N GLU A 53 17.67 2.95 6.28
CA GLU A 53 18.02 1.55 6.05
C GLU A 53 17.76 1.10 4.60
N HIS A 54 16.77 1.69 3.94
CA HIS A 54 16.34 1.28 2.61
C HIS A 54 16.80 2.21 1.48
N VAL A 55 17.04 3.48 1.79
CA VAL A 55 17.39 4.51 0.79
C VAL A 55 18.72 5.14 1.13
N VAL A 56 19.71 4.91 0.27
CA VAL A 56 21.05 5.51 0.41
C VAL A 56 21.05 6.97 -0.02
N GLY A 57 21.62 7.85 0.80
CA GLY A 57 21.67 9.29 0.52
C GLY A 57 20.32 9.98 0.75
N GLN A 58 20.10 11.11 0.07
CA GLN A 58 18.85 11.88 0.13
C GLN A 58 18.47 12.38 1.55
N GLU A 59 19.47 12.71 2.37
CA GLU A 59 19.29 13.03 3.79
C GLU A 59 18.27 14.16 4.05
N ALA A 60 18.34 15.22 3.25
CA ALA A 60 17.42 16.36 3.38
C ALA A 60 15.97 15.96 3.04
N ALA A 61 15.79 15.17 1.97
CA ALA A 61 14.48 14.68 1.55
C ALA A 61 13.88 13.73 2.59
N LYS A 62 14.67 12.78 3.11
CA LYS A 62 14.24 11.86 4.18
C LYS A 62 13.77 12.60 5.42
N ARG A 63 14.53 13.59 5.89
CA ARG A 63 14.14 14.40 7.07
C ARG A 63 12.84 15.18 6.83
N ALA A 64 12.77 15.89 5.69
CA ALA A 64 11.58 16.66 5.37
C ALA A 64 10.34 15.78 5.24
N LEU A 65 10.48 14.64 4.56
CA LEU A 65 9.40 13.68 4.35
C LEU A 65 8.93 13.06 5.68
N SER A 66 9.85 12.66 6.55
CA SER A 66 9.51 12.09 7.86
C SER A 66 8.70 13.05 8.73
N VAL A 67 9.08 14.34 8.75
CA VAL A 67 8.35 15.35 9.50
C VAL A 67 6.99 15.65 8.88
N ALA A 68 6.94 15.83 7.56
CA ALA A 68 5.71 16.19 6.86
C ALA A 68 4.65 15.07 6.99
N VAL A 69 5.07 13.83 6.85
CA VAL A 69 4.18 12.68 6.95
C VAL A 69 3.73 12.45 8.40
N TYR A 70 4.64 12.56 9.36
CA TYR A 70 4.25 12.52 10.77
C TYR A 70 3.17 13.56 11.09
N ASN A 71 3.37 14.81 10.68
CA ASN A 71 2.39 15.87 10.90
C ASN A 71 1.05 15.58 10.23
N HIS A 72 1.08 14.98 9.02
CA HIS A 72 -0.14 14.59 8.31
C HIS A 72 -0.95 13.55 9.11
N TYR A 73 -0.31 12.44 9.52
CA TYR A 73 -0.99 11.39 10.28
C TYR A 73 -1.35 11.85 11.70
N LYS A 74 -0.53 12.70 12.31
CA LYS A 74 -0.85 13.30 13.59
C LYS A 74 -2.11 14.16 13.52
N ARG A 75 -2.27 14.92 12.43
CA ARG A 75 -3.49 15.69 12.17
C ARG A 75 -4.71 14.77 12.03
N ILE A 76 -4.60 13.66 11.30
CA ILE A 76 -5.68 12.69 11.17
C ILE A 76 -6.02 12.07 12.54
N SER A 77 -5.01 11.68 13.33
CA SER A 77 -5.18 11.11 14.66
C SER A 77 -5.85 12.07 15.65
N LEU A 78 -5.57 13.35 15.56
CA LEU A 78 -6.20 14.38 16.40
C LEU A 78 -7.65 14.64 15.97
N GLY A 79 -7.96 14.50 14.68
CA GLY A 79 -9.30 14.58 14.10
C GLY A 79 -10.19 15.65 14.70
N GLU A 80 -11.39 15.24 15.09
CA GLU A 80 -12.40 16.10 15.74
C GLU A 80 -12.09 16.44 17.22
N GLN A 81 -10.99 15.93 17.78
CA GLN A 81 -10.60 16.20 19.17
C GLN A 81 -9.78 17.49 19.31
N ALA A 82 -9.45 18.16 18.20
CA ALA A 82 -8.79 19.47 18.24
C ALA A 82 -9.66 20.46 19.01
N LYS A 83 -9.12 20.94 20.13
CA LYS A 83 -9.82 21.95 20.96
C LYS A 83 -9.67 23.33 20.36
N GLU A 84 -10.65 24.18 20.60
CA GLU A 84 -10.60 25.60 20.26
C GLU A 84 -9.35 26.24 20.90
N GLY A 85 -8.38 26.66 20.07
CA GLY A 85 -7.09 27.19 20.53
C GLY A 85 -5.88 26.30 20.27
N ASP A 86 -6.05 25.06 19.82
CA ASP A 86 -4.93 24.22 19.40
C ASP A 86 -4.33 24.70 18.06
N VAL A 87 -3.04 24.39 17.85
CA VAL A 87 -2.36 24.70 16.59
C VAL A 87 -2.97 23.86 15.47
N GLU A 88 -3.59 24.52 14.49
CA GLU A 88 -4.12 23.86 13.31
C GLU A 88 -2.99 23.37 12.40
N LEU A 89 -2.88 22.05 12.23
CA LEU A 89 -1.97 21.43 11.28
C LEU A 89 -2.59 21.45 9.88
N ALA A 90 -2.06 22.30 9.00
CA ALA A 90 -2.56 22.43 7.64
C ALA A 90 -2.37 21.11 6.85
N LYS A 91 -3.38 20.77 6.02
CA LYS A 91 -3.26 19.69 5.04
C LYS A 91 -2.31 20.13 3.93
N SER A 92 -1.30 19.33 3.63
CA SER A 92 -0.36 19.63 2.55
C SER A 92 -0.06 18.38 1.71
N ASN A 93 0.05 18.58 0.40
CA ASN A 93 0.63 17.58 -0.49
C ASN A 93 2.14 17.76 -0.54
N ILE A 94 2.88 16.69 -0.80
CA ILE A 94 4.35 16.71 -0.86
C ILE A 94 4.77 16.55 -2.31
N MET A 95 5.66 17.41 -2.80
CA MET A 95 6.25 17.29 -4.11
C MET A 95 7.71 16.84 -3.99
N LEU A 96 8.08 15.76 -4.68
CA LEU A 96 9.44 15.26 -4.76
C LEU A 96 10.04 15.64 -6.12
N LEU A 97 11.08 16.48 -6.12
CA LEU A 97 11.80 16.93 -7.31
C LEU A 97 13.17 16.26 -7.38
N GLY A 98 13.56 15.82 -8.56
CA GLY A 98 14.88 15.22 -8.78
C GLY A 98 14.93 14.41 -10.07
N PRO A 99 16.15 14.05 -10.54
CA PRO A 99 16.31 13.29 -11.77
C PRO A 99 15.71 11.88 -11.65
N THR A 100 15.48 11.25 -12.80
CA THR A 100 15.07 9.85 -12.86
C THR A 100 16.13 8.97 -12.16
N GLY A 101 15.69 7.95 -11.42
CA GLY A 101 16.58 7.07 -10.65
C GLY A 101 17.09 7.64 -9.32
N SER A 102 16.66 8.84 -8.91
CA SER A 102 17.05 9.43 -7.61
C SER A 102 16.35 8.81 -6.39
N GLY A 103 15.48 7.81 -6.58
CA GLY A 103 14.81 7.10 -5.49
C GLY A 103 13.50 7.72 -4.99
N LYS A 104 12.90 8.66 -5.74
CA LYS A 104 11.63 9.32 -5.34
C LYS A 104 10.51 8.32 -5.04
N THR A 105 10.26 7.42 -5.98
CA THR A 105 9.24 6.36 -5.84
C THR A 105 9.56 5.41 -4.70
N LEU A 106 10.85 5.04 -4.55
CA LEU A 106 11.31 4.16 -3.47
C LEU A 106 11.06 4.80 -2.09
N LEU A 107 11.33 6.10 -1.94
CA LEU A 107 11.05 6.84 -0.70
C LEU A 107 9.57 6.74 -0.32
N ALA A 108 8.66 6.98 -1.28
CA ALA A 108 7.22 6.93 -1.04
C ALA A 108 6.74 5.51 -0.70
N GLN A 109 7.23 4.50 -1.42
CA GLN A 109 6.89 3.09 -1.16
C GLN A 109 7.39 2.62 0.21
N THR A 110 8.64 2.94 0.56
CA THR A 110 9.21 2.58 1.86
C THR A 110 8.41 3.22 2.98
N LEU A 111 8.05 4.49 2.83
CA LEU A 111 7.24 5.20 3.80
C LEU A 111 5.87 4.55 4.04
N ALA A 112 5.15 4.22 2.96
CA ALA A 112 3.86 3.56 3.07
C ALA A 112 3.97 2.18 3.75
N ARG A 113 5.06 1.45 3.47
CA ARG A 113 5.35 0.16 4.11
C ARG A 113 5.63 0.33 5.60
N THR A 114 6.47 1.28 5.98
CA THR A 114 6.79 1.58 7.39
C THR A 114 5.55 1.96 8.19
N LEU A 115 4.66 2.73 7.59
CA LEU A 115 3.39 3.13 8.19
C LEU A 115 2.30 2.06 8.11
N GLN A 116 2.53 0.99 7.35
CA GLN A 116 1.56 -0.09 7.12
C GLN A 116 0.22 0.39 6.53
N VAL A 117 0.28 1.42 5.68
CA VAL A 117 -0.89 2.00 5.01
C VAL A 117 -0.99 1.55 3.55
N PRO A 118 -2.20 1.53 2.97
CA PRO A 118 -2.39 1.26 1.55
C PRO A 118 -1.60 2.23 0.68
N PHE A 119 -1.05 1.72 -0.44
CA PHE A 119 -0.24 2.49 -1.36
C PHE A 119 -0.68 2.29 -2.80
N ALA A 120 -0.92 3.37 -3.52
CA ALA A 120 -1.22 3.33 -4.94
C ALA A 120 -0.24 4.21 -5.72
N ILE A 121 0.16 3.74 -6.91
CA ILE A 121 0.97 4.49 -7.87
C ILE A 121 0.12 4.80 -9.08
N ALA A 122 0.16 6.05 -9.52
CA ALA A 122 -0.39 6.50 -10.78
C ALA A 122 0.69 7.21 -11.61
N ASP A 123 0.64 7.03 -12.92
CA ASP A 123 1.44 7.78 -13.87
C ASP A 123 0.58 8.91 -14.41
N ALA A 124 1.01 10.16 -14.19
CA ALA A 124 0.24 11.33 -14.63
C ALA A 124 0.10 11.43 -16.15
N THR A 125 0.99 10.78 -16.91
CA THR A 125 0.94 10.79 -18.39
C THR A 125 -0.18 9.93 -18.94
N THR A 126 -0.68 8.97 -18.17
CA THR A 126 -1.80 8.09 -18.57
C THR A 126 -3.16 8.67 -18.20
N LEU A 127 -3.18 9.74 -17.39
CA LEU A 127 -4.41 10.38 -16.95
C LEU A 127 -5.00 11.21 -18.09
N THR A 128 -6.27 10.99 -18.35
CA THR A 128 -7.04 11.75 -19.36
C THR A 128 -8.29 12.34 -18.72
N GLU A 129 -8.86 13.36 -19.39
CA GLU A 129 -10.18 13.85 -19.00
C GLU A 129 -11.24 12.75 -19.18
N ALA A 130 -12.23 12.73 -18.30
CA ALA A 130 -13.32 11.76 -18.32
C ALA A 130 -13.98 11.69 -19.71
N GLY A 131 -14.02 10.47 -20.29
CA GLY A 131 -14.59 10.21 -21.61
C GLY A 131 -13.57 10.11 -22.75
N TYR A 132 -12.28 10.30 -22.52
CA TYR A 132 -11.23 10.00 -23.49
C TYR A 132 -10.55 8.66 -23.18
N VAL A 133 -9.81 8.12 -24.17
CA VAL A 133 -9.08 6.85 -24.00
C VAL A 133 -7.87 7.08 -23.10
N GLY A 134 -7.94 6.60 -21.87
CA GLY A 134 -6.89 6.71 -20.84
C GLY A 134 -7.38 6.27 -19.47
N GLU A 135 -6.56 6.43 -18.45
CA GLU A 135 -6.97 6.18 -17.07
C GLU A 135 -7.70 7.42 -16.51
N ASP A 136 -8.92 7.23 -16.00
CA ASP A 136 -9.64 8.27 -15.29
C ASP A 136 -9.05 8.45 -13.88
N VAL A 137 -9.21 9.64 -13.31
CA VAL A 137 -8.77 9.96 -11.94
C VAL A 137 -9.41 8.99 -10.93
N GLU A 138 -10.63 8.54 -11.18
CA GLU A 138 -11.35 7.55 -10.37
C GLU A 138 -10.60 6.20 -10.31
N ASN A 139 -9.85 5.84 -11.35
CA ASN A 139 -9.05 4.61 -11.36
C ASN A 139 -7.91 4.65 -10.33
N ILE A 140 -7.39 5.83 -10.01
CA ILE A 140 -6.37 5.99 -8.95
C ILE A 140 -6.97 5.63 -7.60
N LEU A 141 -8.19 6.11 -7.32
CA LEU A 141 -8.91 5.79 -6.10
C LEU A 141 -9.24 4.29 -6.04
N LEU A 142 -9.65 3.71 -7.17
CA LEU A 142 -9.90 2.27 -7.24
C LEU A 142 -8.65 1.45 -6.96
N LYS A 143 -7.47 1.86 -7.48
CA LYS A 143 -6.18 1.23 -7.14
C LYS A 143 -5.89 1.29 -5.65
N LEU A 144 -6.15 2.44 -5.00
CA LEU A 144 -5.94 2.60 -3.57
C LEU A 144 -6.92 1.74 -2.75
N ILE A 145 -8.21 1.74 -3.11
CA ILE A 145 -9.24 0.91 -2.47
C ILE A 145 -8.89 -0.58 -2.62
N THR A 146 -8.41 -1.00 -3.79
CA THR A 146 -7.95 -2.38 -4.02
C THR A 146 -6.74 -2.71 -3.14
N ALA A 147 -5.78 -1.80 -3.01
CA ALA A 147 -4.63 -1.96 -2.12
C ALA A 147 -5.01 -1.99 -0.62
N ALA A 148 -6.19 -1.47 -0.29
CA ALA A 148 -6.78 -1.52 1.04
C ALA A 148 -7.68 -2.75 1.27
N ASP A 149 -7.69 -3.73 0.36
CA ASP A 149 -8.58 -4.89 0.39
C ASP A 149 -10.07 -4.50 0.45
N PHE A 150 -10.45 -3.45 -0.29
CA PHE A 150 -11.80 -2.86 -0.32
C PHE A 150 -12.30 -2.33 1.03
N ASN A 151 -11.41 -2.12 1.97
CA ASN A 151 -11.74 -1.43 3.23
C ASN A 151 -11.59 0.08 3.04
N ILE A 152 -12.71 0.80 3.04
CA ILE A 152 -12.74 2.25 2.78
C ILE A 152 -12.02 3.04 3.88
N GLU A 153 -12.23 2.69 5.14
CA GLU A 153 -11.58 3.36 6.28
C GLU A 153 -10.05 3.26 6.21
N ARG A 154 -9.54 2.11 5.76
CA ARG A 154 -8.11 1.93 5.49
C ARG A 154 -7.64 2.72 4.27
N ALA A 155 -8.46 2.79 3.22
CA ALA A 155 -8.12 3.55 2.03
C ALA A 155 -8.01 5.06 2.32
N GLU A 156 -8.81 5.59 3.22
CA GLU A 156 -8.81 7.01 3.61
C GLU A 156 -7.48 7.47 4.22
N ILE A 157 -6.75 6.58 4.87
CA ILE A 157 -5.41 6.86 5.41
C ILE A 157 -4.27 6.43 4.47
N GLY A 158 -4.59 5.99 3.27
CA GLY A 158 -3.62 5.52 2.28
C GLY A 158 -2.80 6.65 1.64
N ILE A 159 -1.75 6.26 0.95
CA ILE A 159 -0.85 7.16 0.22
C ILE A 159 -1.01 6.92 -1.29
N ILE A 160 -1.24 7.99 -2.04
CA ILE A 160 -1.20 7.99 -3.49
C ILE A 160 0.08 8.70 -3.94
N TYR A 161 0.88 8.02 -4.75
CA TYR A 161 2.05 8.57 -5.41
C TYR A 161 1.75 8.80 -6.89
N ILE A 162 1.80 10.04 -7.32
CA ILE A 162 1.60 10.42 -8.71
C ILE A 162 2.98 10.70 -9.31
N ASP A 163 3.41 9.84 -10.25
CA ASP A 163 4.68 10.01 -10.96
C ASP A 163 4.50 10.90 -12.20
N GLU A 164 5.60 11.45 -12.70
CA GLU A 164 5.70 12.19 -13.96
C GLU A 164 4.72 13.37 -14.12
N ILE A 165 4.32 13.99 -13.00
CA ILE A 165 3.36 15.12 -12.99
C ILE A 165 3.84 16.31 -13.85
N ASP A 166 5.14 16.47 -14.04
CA ASP A 166 5.74 17.51 -14.88
C ASP A 166 5.45 17.33 -16.37
N LYS A 167 5.03 16.16 -16.80
CA LYS A 167 4.72 15.86 -18.21
C LYS A 167 3.28 16.20 -18.60
N VAL A 168 2.40 16.40 -17.65
CA VAL A 168 0.98 16.75 -17.89
C VAL A 168 0.81 18.23 -18.27
N ALA A 169 1.68 19.10 -17.80
CA ALA A 169 1.62 20.54 -18.03
C ALA A 169 2.28 20.96 -19.36
N ARG A 170 1.77 20.46 -20.48
CA ARG A 170 2.18 20.93 -21.82
C ARG A 170 0.99 21.28 -22.67
#